data_ed46b94ae5bf2a5d37231e95795c92e6
#
_entry.id   ed46b94ae5bf2a5d37231e95795c92e6
#
_cell.length_a   1.000
_cell.length_b   1.000
_cell.length_c   1.000
_cell.angle_alpha   90.00
_cell.angle_beta   90.00
_cell.angle_gamma   90.00
#
_symmetry.space_group_name_H-M   'P 1'
#
loop_
_entity.id
_entity.type
_entity.pdbx_description
1 polymer ?
#
loop_
_entity_poly.entity_id
_entity_poly.type
_entity_poly.pdbx_seq_one_letter_code
_entity_poly.pdbx_strand_id
1 'polypeptide(L)'
;MAKKPIEKKAKAPTKVVNTDVLKLVTDINKKFGNNAVRTGQQVVEQDYDEDGNIPRIPTGNVSLDIDLGGGIPIGRFSQFSGGFSTTKSTQCWHVVANALKMGLVCAVFDAEGTNTNKYGDPDFEYLNNFGITKEHYDSGQLIMIRPDSLEECTEICLRLQRSGHVHLALIDSVAVLEPMKVLDSAMDETVQMGLKQKLLSEFFSKYQLANNRLVREGKNGFTLICINQLREKIGAYGDPEYEPGGRALGFTLSVNIRLRQGDLLKDDTKEIVGQVVKYKISKNKTGMRMISGEFDCYLNENTVGVPQFHSDNVKSIIIEGVNYDFIQKGGAWYYLNKGTKDELKFQGLDKLVEYIRENPHWIDIIKEKVMIAINSEDVIENGEEN
;
A
#
# COMPACT_ATOMS: atom_id res chain seq x y z
N MET A 1 -14.69 42.61 -40.25
CA MET A 1 -13.67 42.36 -39.19
C MET A 1 -14.38 42.47 -37.84
N ALA A 2 -14.75 41.34 -37.24
CA ALA A 2 -15.40 41.29 -35.95
C ALA A 2 -14.32 41.05 -34.88
N LYS A 3 -14.20 41.95 -33.90
CA LYS A 3 -13.29 41.83 -32.76
C LYS A 3 -13.77 40.71 -31.84
N LYS A 4 -12.91 39.71 -31.59
CA LYS A 4 -13.13 38.71 -30.54
C LYS A 4 -13.18 39.38 -29.16
N PRO A 5 -14.07 38.92 -28.24
CA PRO A 5 -14.10 39.43 -26.88
C PRO A 5 -12.84 38.91 -26.13
N ILE A 6 -12.23 39.84 -25.38
CA ILE A 6 -11.12 39.54 -24.47
C ILE A 6 -11.73 38.87 -23.23
N GLU A 7 -11.50 37.56 -23.07
CA GLU A 7 -11.79 36.86 -21.81
C GLU A 7 -11.00 37.49 -20.67
N LYS A 8 -11.70 38.10 -19.74
CA LYS A 8 -11.13 38.54 -18.47
C LYS A 8 -10.77 37.30 -17.64
N LYS A 9 -9.47 37.00 -17.53
CA LYS A 9 -8.96 36.03 -16.53
C LYS A 9 -9.54 36.43 -15.17
N ALA A 10 -10.30 35.50 -14.56
CA ALA A 10 -10.77 35.64 -13.20
C ALA A 10 -9.56 35.87 -12.28
N LYS A 11 -9.55 36.94 -11.52
CA LYS A 11 -8.54 37.21 -10.50
C LYS A 11 -8.65 36.09 -9.45
N ALA A 12 -7.55 35.41 -9.15
CA ALA A 12 -7.48 34.51 -8.02
C ALA A 12 -7.98 35.20 -6.75
N PRO A 13 -8.77 34.52 -5.90
CA PRO A 13 -9.30 35.12 -4.69
C PRO A 13 -8.16 35.63 -3.82
N THR A 14 -8.20 36.88 -3.45
CA THR A 14 -7.22 37.51 -2.55
C THR A 14 -7.29 36.77 -1.22
N LYS A 15 -6.18 36.12 -0.82
CA LYS A 15 -6.05 35.40 0.47
C LYS A 15 -6.33 36.43 1.59
N VAL A 16 -7.53 36.38 2.19
CA VAL A 16 -7.86 37.17 3.39
C VAL A 16 -7.18 36.45 4.56
N VAL A 17 -6.02 36.95 4.98
CA VAL A 17 -5.33 36.49 6.16
C VAL A 17 -6.01 37.07 7.40
N ASN A 18 -6.75 36.24 8.13
CA ASN A 18 -7.37 36.67 9.39
C ASN A 18 -6.30 36.65 10.50
N THR A 19 -5.78 37.83 10.81
CA THR A 19 -4.69 38.03 11.81
C THR A 19 -5.11 37.58 13.22
N ASP A 20 -6.38 37.64 13.57
CA ASP A 20 -6.86 37.24 14.89
C ASP A 20 -6.88 35.71 15.02
N VAL A 21 -7.22 35.00 13.94
CA VAL A 21 -7.13 33.54 13.87
C VAL A 21 -5.67 33.11 13.98
N LEU A 22 -4.72 33.76 13.31
CA LEU A 22 -3.31 33.43 13.43
C LEU A 22 -2.76 33.65 14.85
N LYS A 23 -3.17 34.71 15.54
CA LYS A 23 -2.83 34.94 16.96
C LYS A 23 -3.39 33.82 17.84
N LEU A 24 -4.66 33.45 17.65
CA LEU A 24 -5.29 32.35 18.39
C LEU A 24 -4.53 31.02 18.16
N VAL A 25 -4.17 30.69 16.92
CA VAL A 25 -3.36 29.50 16.58
C VAL A 25 -2.04 29.54 17.31
N THR A 26 -1.35 30.69 17.33
CA THR A 26 -0.08 30.87 18.04
C THR A 26 -0.23 30.65 19.54
N ASP A 27 -1.27 31.18 20.18
CA ASP A 27 -1.51 31.04 21.62
C ASP A 27 -1.87 29.60 21.99
N ILE A 28 -2.66 28.89 21.15
CA ILE A 28 -2.97 27.47 21.31
C ILE A 28 -1.67 26.65 21.23
N ASN A 29 -0.84 26.91 20.23
CA ASN A 29 0.42 26.18 20.03
C ASN A 29 1.42 26.42 21.16
N LYS A 30 1.47 27.63 21.76
CA LYS A 30 2.27 27.87 22.96
C LYS A 30 1.80 27.05 24.16
N LYS A 31 0.50 26.83 24.32
CA LYS A 31 -0.09 26.13 25.46
C LYS A 31 0.01 24.60 25.31
N PHE A 32 -0.26 24.08 24.11
CA PHE A 32 -0.41 22.63 23.86
C PHE A 32 0.74 22.00 23.07
N GLY A 33 1.79 22.76 22.76
CA GLY A 33 2.95 22.36 21.99
C GLY A 33 2.83 22.77 20.52
N ASN A 34 3.97 22.83 19.83
CA ASN A 34 4.04 23.22 18.43
C ASN A 34 3.18 22.30 17.57
N ASN A 35 2.54 22.88 16.56
CA ASN A 35 1.67 22.16 15.62
C ASN A 35 0.41 21.48 16.23
N ALA A 36 0.00 21.86 17.45
CA ALA A 36 -1.28 21.40 17.99
C ALA A 36 -2.45 21.86 17.11
N VAL A 37 -2.33 23.06 16.53
CA VAL A 37 -3.19 23.58 15.47
C VAL A 37 -2.31 24.02 14.31
N ARG A 38 -2.63 23.57 13.09
CA ARG A 38 -1.92 23.93 11.86
C ARG A 38 -2.84 24.68 10.91
N THR A 39 -2.31 25.65 10.20
CA THR A 39 -3.01 26.29 9.07
C THR A 39 -2.97 25.37 7.85
N GLY A 40 -3.87 25.60 6.87
CA GLY A 40 -3.89 24.80 5.64
C GLY A 40 -2.54 24.79 4.90
N GLN A 41 -1.84 25.93 4.89
CA GLN A 41 -0.51 26.01 4.27
C GLN A 41 0.52 25.12 4.98
N GLN A 42 0.55 25.12 6.32
CA GLN A 42 1.45 24.26 7.10
C GLN A 42 1.15 22.78 6.94
N VAL A 43 -0.11 22.41 6.69
CA VAL A 43 -0.50 21.02 6.39
C VAL A 43 0.07 20.59 5.05
N VAL A 44 -0.07 21.43 4.00
CA VAL A 44 0.46 21.13 2.66
C VAL A 44 1.98 20.97 2.69
N GLU A 45 2.70 21.87 3.37
CA GLU A 45 4.15 21.84 3.44
C GLU A 45 4.73 20.63 4.21
N GLN A 46 3.97 20.05 5.13
CA GLN A 46 4.46 18.97 6.00
C GLN A 46 3.96 17.57 5.64
N ASP A 47 2.75 17.47 5.12
CA ASP A 47 2.07 16.18 4.92
C ASP A 47 2.07 15.73 3.44
N TYR A 48 2.53 16.60 2.52
CA TYR A 48 2.51 16.35 1.08
C TYR A 48 3.91 16.52 0.49
N ASP A 49 4.18 15.87 -0.63
CA ASP A 49 5.39 16.06 -1.41
C ASP A 49 5.39 17.41 -2.15
N GLU A 50 6.45 17.67 -2.92
CA GLU A 50 6.60 18.93 -3.69
C GLU A 50 5.46 19.13 -4.71
N ASP A 51 4.86 18.04 -5.18
CA ASP A 51 3.74 18.03 -6.12
C ASP A 51 2.38 18.09 -5.43
N GLY A 52 2.34 18.13 -4.09
CA GLY A 52 1.12 18.16 -3.29
C GLY A 52 0.45 16.81 -3.09
N ASN A 53 1.18 15.70 -3.27
CA ASN A 53 0.68 14.34 -3.05
C ASN A 53 1.11 13.80 -1.69
N ILE A 54 0.35 12.84 -1.17
CA ILE A 54 0.74 12.06 0.03
C ILE A 54 1.89 11.14 -0.35
N PRO A 55 3.07 11.20 0.34
CA PRO A 55 4.18 10.33 0.06
C PRO A 55 3.80 8.85 0.19
N ARG A 56 4.29 8.00 -0.72
CA ARG A 56 3.87 6.59 -0.80
C ARG A 56 5.06 5.66 -0.98
N ILE A 57 4.89 4.42 -0.55
CA ILE A 57 5.82 3.32 -0.76
C ILE A 57 5.24 2.43 -1.86
N PRO A 58 5.92 2.26 -3.01
CA PRO A 58 5.45 1.37 -4.06
C PRO A 58 5.26 -0.06 -3.55
N THR A 59 4.19 -0.73 -4.00
CA THR A 59 3.92 -2.13 -3.63
C THR A 59 4.77 -3.12 -4.42
N GLY A 60 5.44 -2.66 -5.47
CA GLY A 60 6.15 -3.52 -6.42
C GLY A 60 5.23 -4.10 -7.51
N ASN A 61 3.94 -3.77 -7.47
CA ASN A 61 2.97 -4.10 -8.49
C ASN A 61 2.40 -2.82 -9.11
N VAL A 62 2.59 -2.65 -10.42
CA VAL A 62 2.26 -1.39 -11.11
C VAL A 62 0.76 -1.12 -11.11
N SER A 63 -0.09 -2.11 -11.40
CA SER A 63 -1.55 -1.90 -11.39
C SER A 63 -2.06 -1.52 -9.99
N LEU A 64 -1.60 -2.24 -8.96
CA LEU A 64 -1.98 -1.94 -7.58
C LEU A 64 -1.47 -0.55 -7.15
N ASP A 65 -0.27 -0.16 -7.57
CA ASP A 65 0.28 1.17 -7.28
C ASP A 65 -0.55 2.28 -7.95
N ILE A 66 -0.94 2.09 -9.20
CA ILE A 66 -1.83 3.01 -9.93
C ILE A 66 -3.15 3.18 -9.19
N ASP A 67 -3.83 2.09 -8.85
CA ASP A 67 -5.13 2.12 -8.17
C ASP A 67 -5.05 2.66 -6.73
N LEU A 68 -3.89 2.57 -6.10
CA LEU A 68 -3.64 3.17 -4.80
C LEU A 68 -3.25 4.66 -4.89
N GLY A 69 -2.94 5.17 -6.07
CA GLY A 69 -2.39 6.52 -6.29
C GLY A 69 -0.90 6.62 -6.00
N GLY A 70 -0.12 5.55 -6.29
CA GLY A 70 1.33 5.46 -6.16
C GLY A 70 1.86 4.47 -5.12
N GLY A 71 0.98 3.74 -4.42
CA GLY A 71 1.37 2.72 -3.44
C GLY A 71 0.82 2.94 -2.03
N ILE A 72 1.47 2.35 -1.03
CA ILE A 72 1.06 2.43 0.38
C ILE A 72 1.37 3.83 0.95
N PRO A 73 0.38 4.55 1.50
CA PRO A 73 0.60 5.90 2.02
C PRO A 73 1.47 5.88 3.28
N ILE A 74 2.55 6.68 3.27
CA ILE A 74 3.46 6.83 4.42
C ILE A 74 2.70 7.45 5.60
N GLY A 75 3.05 7.00 6.81
CA GLY A 75 2.44 7.49 8.04
C GLY A 75 0.98 7.05 8.24
N ARG A 76 0.50 6.05 7.51
CA ARG A 76 -0.87 5.54 7.60
C ARG A 76 -0.89 4.04 7.94
N PHE A 77 -2.06 3.59 8.37
CA PHE A 77 -2.30 2.17 8.64
C PHE A 77 -2.97 1.51 7.43
N SER A 78 -2.33 0.48 6.89
CA SER A 78 -2.79 -0.32 5.76
C SER A 78 -2.89 -1.79 6.13
N GLN A 79 -3.80 -2.53 5.51
CA GLN A 79 -3.99 -3.96 5.70
C GLN A 79 -4.00 -4.68 4.37
N PHE A 80 -3.31 -5.83 4.33
CA PHE A 80 -3.50 -6.85 3.31
C PHE A 80 -4.27 -8.02 3.93
N SER A 81 -5.44 -8.35 3.36
CA SER A 81 -6.27 -9.44 3.83
C SER A 81 -6.54 -10.44 2.69
N GLY A 82 -6.80 -11.69 3.03
CA GLY A 82 -7.08 -12.74 2.03
C GLY A 82 -7.03 -14.13 2.63
N GLY A 83 -7.48 -15.12 1.85
CA GLY A 83 -7.38 -16.53 2.18
C GLY A 83 -5.94 -17.07 2.16
N PHE A 84 -5.78 -18.37 2.28
CA PHE A 84 -4.47 -19.02 2.17
C PHE A 84 -3.91 -18.86 0.74
N SER A 85 -2.59 -18.81 0.61
CA SER A 85 -1.86 -18.77 -0.68
C SER A 85 -2.26 -17.63 -1.63
N THR A 86 -2.74 -16.51 -1.09
CA THR A 86 -3.12 -15.31 -1.87
C THR A 86 -1.99 -14.28 -2.00
N THR A 87 -0.74 -14.67 -1.78
CA THR A 87 0.48 -13.84 -1.92
C THR A 87 0.57 -12.62 -0.99
N LYS A 88 -0.18 -12.58 0.13
CA LYS A 88 -0.18 -11.45 1.07
C LYS A 88 1.22 -11.08 1.56
N SER A 89 1.94 -12.06 2.13
CA SER A 89 3.31 -11.85 2.65
C SER A 89 4.26 -11.45 1.54
N THR A 90 4.16 -12.08 0.36
CA THR A 90 4.94 -11.73 -0.84
C THR A 90 4.77 -10.25 -1.21
N GLN A 91 3.52 -9.77 -1.29
CA GLN A 91 3.25 -8.36 -1.62
C GLN A 91 3.76 -7.42 -0.51
N CYS A 92 3.62 -7.80 0.76
CA CYS A 92 4.15 -7.00 1.87
C CYS A 92 5.68 -6.93 1.87
N TRP A 93 6.38 -8.03 1.49
CA TRP A 93 7.84 -8.01 1.36
C TRP A 93 8.32 -7.08 0.24
N HIS A 94 7.59 -6.96 -0.87
CA HIS A 94 7.88 -5.95 -1.88
C HIS A 94 7.76 -4.52 -1.31
N VAL A 95 6.72 -4.26 -0.50
CA VAL A 95 6.57 -2.95 0.17
C VAL A 95 7.76 -2.68 1.10
N VAL A 96 8.16 -3.66 1.93
CA VAL A 96 9.33 -3.53 2.80
C VAL A 96 10.61 -3.28 1.99
N ALA A 97 10.84 -4.04 0.92
CA ALA A 97 11.99 -3.87 0.04
C ALA A 97 12.05 -2.46 -0.58
N ASN A 98 10.91 -1.95 -1.05
CA ASN A 98 10.84 -0.60 -1.61
C ASN A 98 11.03 0.47 -0.52
N ALA A 99 10.51 0.27 0.69
CA ALA A 99 10.76 1.15 1.83
C ALA A 99 12.27 1.21 2.17
N LEU A 100 12.95 0.06 2.21
CA LEU A 100 14.41 -0.02 2.44
C LEU A 100 15.19 0.73 1.34
N LYS A 101 14.82 0.57 0.06
CA LYS A 101 15.41 1.32 -1.07
C LYS A 101 15.21 2.84 -0.94
N MET A 102 14.11 3.28 -0.31
CA MET A 102 13.85 4.69 -0.01
C MET A 102 14.65 5.20 1.22
N GLY A 103 15.48 4.36 1.83
CA GLY A 103 16.25 4.70 3.03
C GLY A 103 15.45 4.64 4.34
N LEU A 104 14.24 4.07 4.32
CA LEU A 104 13.41 3.95 5.50
C LEU A 104 13.89 2.79 6.38
N VAL A 105 13.75 2.93 7.70
CA VAL A 105 13.99 1.85 8.67
C VAL A 105 12.71 1.08 8.87
N CYS A 106 12.78 -0.25 8.68
CA CYS A 106 11.64 -1.15 8.70
C CYS A 106 11.76 -2.17 9.85
N ALA A 107 10.65 -2.40 10.56
CA ALA A 107 10.52 -3.46 11.55
C ALA A 107 9.49 -4.49 11.07
N VAL A 108 9.85 -5.78 11.08
CA VAL A 108 8.97 -6.87 10.68
C VAL A 108 8.72 -7.79 11.88
N PHE A 109 7.46 -7.92 12.24
CA PHE A 109 6.99 -8.83 13.28
C PHE A 109 6.57 -10.14 12.63
N ASP A 110 7.46 -11.13 12.65
CA ASP A 110 7.23 -12.48 12.10
C ASP A 110 6.53 -13.36 13.14
N ALA A 111 5.24 -13.13 13.32
CA ALA A 111 4.43 -13.86 14.29
C ALA A 111 4.14 -15.31 13.84
N GLU A 112 4.19 -15.59 12.52
CA GLU A 112 4.03 -16.94 11.98
C GLU A 112 5.34 -17.75 12.02
N GLY A 113 6.49 -17.08 12.18
CA GLY A 113 7.80 -17.71 12.21
C GLY A 113 8.24 -18.29 10.86
N THR A 114 7.67 -17.78 9.77
CA THR A 114 7.90 -18.31 8.41
C THR A 114 9.00 -17.58 7.66
N ASN A 115 9.39 -16.38 8.11
CA ASN A 115 10.38 -15.53 7.45
C ASN A 115 11.73 -15.52 8.20
N THR A 116 11.85 -16.35 9.21
CA THR A 116 13.06 -16.50 10.03
C THR A 116 13.47 -17.98 10.10
N ASN A 117 14.79 -18.21 10.20
CA ASN A 117 15.32 -19.53 10.43
C ASN A 117 15.02 -20.02 11.87
N LYS A 118 15.43 -21.24 12.19
CA LYS A 118 15.23 -21.86 13.52
C LYS A 118 15.89 -21.09 14.68
N TYR A 119 16.80 -20.17 14.40
CA TYR A 119 17.48 -19.34 15.40
C TYR A 119 16.86 -17.95 15.54
N GLY A 120 15.84 -17.62 14.73
CA GLY A 120 15.20 -16.31 14.71
C GLY A 120 15.89 -15.30 13.79
N ASP A 121 16.95 -15.71 13.05
CA ASP A 121 17.56 -14.84 12.05
C ASP A 121 16.71 -14.80 10.77
N PRO A 122 16.77 -13.69 10.00
CA PRO A 122 16.04 -13.59 8.74
C PRO A 122 16.44 -14.70 7.74
N ASP A 123 15.47 -15.25 7.03
CA ASP A 123 15.70 -16.16 5.92
C ASP A 123 16.13 -15.37 4.67
N PHE A 124 17.44 -15.13 4.56
CA PHE A 124 17.98 -14.37 3.43
C PHE A 124 17.91 -15.11 2.10
N GLU A 125 17.77 -16.43 2.07
CA GLU A 125 17.54 -17.18 0.83
C GLU A 125 16.20 -16.74 0.20
N TYR A 126 15.16 -16.63 1.01
CA TYR A 126 13.87 -16.12 0.58
C TYR A 126 13.90 -14.57 0.35
N LEU A 127 14.44 -13.81 1.29
CA LEU A 127 14.39 -12.34 1.28
C LEU A 127 15.22 -11.72 0.14
N ASN A 128 16.28 -12.37 -0.31
CA ASN A 128 17.07 -11.92 -1.46
C ASN A 128 16.26 -11.85 -2.75
N ASN A 129 15.18 -12.64 -2.89
CA ASN A 129 14.30 -12.54 -4.05
C ASN A 129 13.64 -11.16 -4.17
N PHE A 130 13.49 -10.43 -3.06
CA PHE A 130 12.94 -9.05 -3.03
C PHE A 130 14.04 -7.99 -3.06
N GLY A 131 15.32 -8.38 -3.09
CA GLY A 131 16.47 -7.49 -2.97
C GLY A 131 16.75 -7.05 -1.53
N ILE A 132 16.24 -7.77 -0.54
CA ILE A 132 16.52 -7.54 0.88
C ILE A 132 17.73 -8.40 1.25
N THR A 133 18.84 -7.74 1.61
CA THR A 133 20.12 -8.40 1.88
C THR A 133 20.47 -8.38 3.37
N LYS A 134 21.47 -9.19 3.72
CA LYS A 134 22.03 -9.21 5.08
C LYS A 134 22.54 -7.83 5.53
N GLU A 135 22.98 -7.00 4.60
CA GLU A 135 23.45 -5.63 4.90
C GLU A 135 22.34 -4.76 5.51
N HIS A 136 21.11 -4.85 5.02
CA HIS A 136 19.97 -4.14 5.61
C HIS A 136 19.74 -4.54 7.07
N TYR A 137 19.97 -5.82 7.41
CA TYR A 137 19.82 -6.33 8.77
C TYR A 137 21.00 -5.93 9.66
N ASP A 138 22.25 -6.11 9.20
CA ASP A 138 23.46 -5.80 9.95
C ASP A 138 23.59 -4.28 10.25
N SER A 139 23.09 -3.43 9.34
CA SER A 139 23.04 -1.97 9.54
C SER A 139 21.94 -1.51 10.48
N GLY A 140 20.99 -2.38 10.82
CA GLY A 140 19.80 -2.02 11.60
C GLY A 140 18.71 -1.31 10.79
N GLN A 141 18.82 -1.24 9.47
CA GLN A 141 17.77 -0.71 8.61
C GLN A 141 16.57 -1.66 8.53
N LEU A 142 16.80 -2.98 8.63
CA LEU A 142 15.78 -4.00 8.81
C LEU A 142 15.89 -4.58 10.22
N ILE A 143 14.79 -4.57 10.97
CA ILE A 143 14.67 -5.16 12.31
C ILE A 143 13.68 -6.31 12.22
N MET A 144 14.10 -7.53 12.60
CA MET A 144 13.22 -8.69 12.66
C MET A 144 12.86 -8.98 14.12
N ILE A 145 11.58 -9.25 14.37
CA ILE A 145 11.00 -9.45 15.71
C ILE A 145 10.10 -10.68 15.66
N ARG A 146 10.26 -11.58 16.62
CA ARG A 146 9.36 -12.72 16.83
C ARG A 146 8.65 -12.55 18.15
N PRO A 147 7.45 -12.00 18.16
CA PRO A 147 6.71 -11.76 19.39
C PRO A 147 6.10 -13.06 19.90
N ASP A 148 6.14 -13.25 21.22
CA ASP A 148 5.55 -14.42 21.89
C ASP A 148 4.03 -14.23 22.18
N SER A 149 3.54 -12.99 22.14
CA SER A 149 2.13 -12.68 22.43
C SER A 149 1.65 -11.42 21.71
N LEU A 150 0.34 -11.22 21.72
CA LEU A 150 -0.28 -9.98 21.21
C LEU A 150 0.18 -8.75 22.01
N GLU A 151 0.28 -8.87 23.33
CA GLU A 151 0.73 -7.78 24.21
C GLU A 151 2.17 -7.37 23.89
N GLU A 152 3.06 -8.34 23.75
CA GLU A 152 4.46 -8.08 23.41
C GLU A 152 4.59 -7.43 22.04
N CYS A 153 3.94 -7.99 21.01
CA CYS A 153 3.93 -7.43 19.66
C CYS A 153 3.49 -5.96 19.65
N THR A 154 2.37 -5.68 20.31
CA THR A 154 1.79 -4.33 20.32
C THR A 154 2.61 -3.33 21.12
N GLU A 155 3.19 -3.74 22.27
CA GLU A 155 4.05 -2.89 23.09
C GLU A 155 5.37 -2.55 22.36
N ILE A 156 6.03 -3.54 21.75
CA ILE A 156 7.25 -3.30 20.97
C ILE A 156 6.93 -2.35 19.79
N CYS A 157 5.85 -2.61 19.06
CA CYS A 157 5.44 -1.77 17.93
C CYS A 157 5.22 -0.30 18.36
N LEU A 158 4.53 -0.06 19.49
CA LEU A 158 4.31 1.28 20.03
C LEU A 158 5.59 1.95 20.52
N ARG A 159 6.55 1.19 21.06
CA ARG A 159 7.87 1.73 21.45
C ARG A 159 8.68 2.16 20.25
N LEU A 160 8.73 1.32 19.21
CA LEU A 160 9.39 1.64 17.94
C LEU A 160 8.77 2.88 17.29
N GLN A 161 7.44 2.96 17.23
CA GLN A 161 6.73 4.15 16.75
C GLN A 161 7.13 5.41 17.52
N ARG A 162 7.08 5.37 18.85
CA ARG A 162 7.38 6.54 19.71
C ARG A 162 8.83 6.99 19.63
N SER A 163 9.74 6.10 19.29
CA SER A 163 11.16 6.45 19.10
C SER A 163 11.36 7.44 17.96
N GLY A 164 10.51 7.38 16.93
CA GLY A 164 10.61 8.18 15.73
C GLY A 164 11.80 7.83 14.82
N HIS A 165 12.48 6.71 15.08
CA HIS A 165 13.61 6.21 14.28
C HIS A 165 13.20 5.08 13.34
N VAL A 166 12.05 4.43 13.57
CA VAL A 166 11.48 3.41 12.70
C VAL A 166 10.33 4.02 11.92
N HIS A 167 10.28 3.78 10.63
CA HIS A 167 9.36 4.43 9.71
C HIS A 167 8.21 3.52 9.28
N LEU A 168 8.45 2.21 9.21
CA LEU A 168 7.48 1.21 8.82
C LEU A 168 7.52 0.01 9.76
N ALA A 169 6.34 -0.49 10.17
CA ALA A 169 6.19 -1.83 10.75
C ALA A 169 5.28 -2.70 9.89
N LEU A 170 5.69 -3.93 9.67
CA LEU A 170 4.89 -5.01 9.11
C LEU A 170 4.60 -6.03 10.22
N ILE A 171 3.33 -6.41 10.43
CA ILE A 171 2.93 -7.50 11.32
C ILE A 171 2.39 -8.65 10.47
N ASP A 172 3.10 -9.76 10.45
CA ASP A 172 2.75 -10.98 9.71
C ASP A 172 2.60 -12.18 10.66
N SER A 173 1.40 -12.54 11.07
CA SER A 173 0.11 -11.90 10.86
C SER A 173 -0.60 -11.61 12.20
N VAL A 174 -1.50 -10.62 12.20
CA VAL A 174 -2.33 -10.32 13.37
C VAL A 174 -3.25 -11.51 13.73
N ALA A 175 -3.54 -12.37 12.75
CA ALA A 175 -4.45 -13.49 12.93
C ALA A 175 -3.93 -14.53 13.94
N VAL A 176 -2.62 -14.79 13.97
CA VAL A 176 -2.00 -15.82 14.82
C VAL A 176 -1.64 -15.32 16.22
N LEU A 177 -1.52 -14.01 16.41
CA LEU A 177 -1.20 -13.42 17.70
C LEU A 177 -2.34 -13.62 18.69
N GLU A 178 -2.06 -14.25 19.82
CA GLU A 178 -3.02 -14.46 20.90
C GLU A 178 -2.61 -13.70 22.17
N PRO A 179 -3.58 -13.28 22.98
CA PRO A 179 -3.29 -12.70 24.31
C PRO A 179 -2.54 -13.66 25.21
N MET A 180 -1.61 -13.15 26.02
CA MET A 180 -0.84 -13.96 26.99
C MET A 180 -1.76 -14.80 27.87
N LYS A 181 -2.87 -14.23 28.34
CA LYS A 181 -3.85 -14.95 29.15
C LYS A 181 -4.45 -16.17 28.42
N VAL A 182 -4.58 -16.13 27.10
CA VAL A 182 -5.05 -17.27 26.29
C VAL A 182 -3.96 -18.33 26.21
N LEU A 183 -2.71 -17.90 26.03
CA LEU A 183 -1.56 -18.79 25.93
C LEU A 183 -1.27 -19.53 27.24
N ASP A 184 -1.44 -18.88 28.38
CA ASP A 184 -1.22 -19.44 29.72
C ASP A 184 -2.37 -20.29 30.22
N SER A 185 -3.57 -20.21 29.62
CA SER A 185 -4.76 -20.95 30.03
C SER A 185 -4.69 -22.42 29.59
N ALA A 186 -5.26 -23.32 30.39
CA ALA A 186 -5.46 -24.69 29.96
C ALA A 186 -6.48 -24.78 28.82
N MET A 187 -6.38 -25.82 27.97
CA MET A 187 -7.23 -25.95 26.79
C MET A 187 -8.74 -26.06 27.09
N ASP A 188 -9.09 -26.44 28.31
CA ASP A 188 -10.45 -26.57 28.80
C ASP A 188 -10.95 -25.32 29.58
N GLU A 189 -10.07 -24.34 29.80
CA GLU A 189 -10.46 -23.10 30.47
C GLU A 189 -11.21 -22.15 29.55
N THR A 190 -12.28 -21.56 30.05
CA THR A 190 -13.03 -20.54 29.31
C THR A 190 -12.34 -19.18 29.48
N VAL A 191 -11.65 -18.74 28.44
CA VAL A 191 -11.08 -17.39 28.39
C VAL A 191 -12.15 -16.38 27.95
N GLN A 192 -12.07 -15.16 28.49
CA GLN A 192 -13.03 -14.10 28.23
C GLN A 192 -13.16 -13.84 26.72
N MET A 193 -14.34 -14.12 26.15
CA MET A 193 -14.65 -13.81 24.75
C MET A 193 -14.40 -12.32 24.46
N GLY A 194 -13.70 -12.04 23.35
CA GLY A 194 -13.43 -10.67 22.92
C GLY A 194 -12.19 -10.02 23.53
N LEU A 195 -11.39 -10.72 24.36
CA LEU A 195 -10.15 -10.17 24.93
C LEU A 195 -9.19 -9.70 23.83
N LYS A 196 -8.94 -10.51 22.79
CA LYS A 196 -8.11 -10.16 21.64
C LYS A 196 -8.60 -8.88 20.96
N GLN A 197 -9.91 -8.77 20.71
CA GLN A 197 -10.52 -7.59 20.09
C GLN A 197 -10.39 -6.34 20.96
N LYS A 198 -10.48 -6.48 22.28
CA LYS A 198 -10.26 -5.37 23.22
C LYS A 198 -8.82 -4.88 23.16
N LEU A 199 -7.84 -5.77 23.23
CA LEU A 199 -6.41 -5.42 23.17
C LEU A 199 -6.05 -4.78 21.81
N LEU A 200 -6.53 -5.33 20.71
CA LEU A 200 -6.35 -4.72 19.38
C LEU A 200 -6.98 -3.32 19.30
N SER A 201 -8.17 -3.13 19.85
CA SER A 201 -8.83 -1.81 19.89
C SER A 201 -8.01 -0.79 20.69
N GLU A 202 -7.45 -1.21 21.81
CA GLU A 202 -6.56 -0.38 22.63
C GLU A 202 -5.26 -0.04 21.90
N PHE A 203 -4.64 -1.04 21.24
CA PHE A 203 -3.46 -0.85 20.43
C PHE A 203 -3.69 0.17 19.32
N PHE A 204 -4.74 0.01 18.49
CA PHE A 204 -5.02 0.91 17.40
C PHE A 204 -5.32 2.34 17.86
N SER A 205 -5.98 2.50 19.00
CA SER A 205 -6.20 3.81 19.62
C SER A 205 -4.90 4.48 20.04
N LYS A 206 -4.00 3.73 20.70
CA LYS A 206 -2.68 4.21 21.11
C LYS A 206 -1.79 4.53 19.89
N TYR A 207 -1.82 3.66 18.88
CA TYR A 207 -1.12 3.88 17.60
C TYR A 207 -1.54 5.21 16.95
N GLN A 208 -2.86 5.45 16.82
CA GLN A 208 -3.37 6.66 16.19
C GLN A 208 -2.94 7.93 16.94
N LEU A 209 -3.00 7.91 18.27
CA LEU A 209 -2.58 9.05 19.09
C LEU A 209 -1.07 9.30 18.99
N ALA A 210 -0.25 8.23 19.02
CA ALA A 210 1.19 8.34 18.86
C ALA A 210 1.56 8.84 17.46
N ASN A 211 0.85 8.39 16.42
CA ASN A 211 1.08 8.86 15.06
C ASN A 211 0.76 10.35 14.89
N ASN A 212 -0.36 10.80 15.44
CA ASN A 212 -0.71 12.23 15.46
C ASN A 212 0.36 13.07 16.16
N ARG A 213 1.02 12.52 17.20
CA ARG A 213 2.12 13.20 17.88
C ARG A 213 3.35 13.33 16.98
N LEU A 214 3.75 12.26 16.28
CA LEU A 214 4.88 12.30 15.34
C LEU A 214 4.64 13.36 14.24
N VAL A 215 3.45 13.40 13.67
CA VAL A 215 3.08 14.40 12.66
C VAL A 215 3.14 15.83 13.24
N ARG A 216 2.70 16.05 14.49
CA ARG A 216 2.86 17.36 15.16
C ARG A 216 4.31 17.76 15.37
N GLU A 217 5.20 16.78 15.55
CA GLU A 217 6.65 16.98 15.66
C GLU A 217 7.32 17.21 14.30
N GLY A 218 6.56 17.29 13.20
CA GLY A 218 7.07 17.50 11.84
C GLY A 218 7.67 16.26 11.20
N LYS A 219 7.32 15.06 11.71
CA LYS A 219 7.75 13.78 11.13
C LYS A 219 6.65 13.23 10.21
N ASN A 220 7.04 12.40 9.24
CA ASN A 220 6.11 11.78 8.26
C ASN A 220 5.08 10.81 8.89
N GLY A 221 5.14 10.58 10.20
CA GLY A 221 4.35 9.56 10.87
C GLY A 221 4.97 8.17 10.72
N PHE A 222 4.30 7.18 11.32
CA PHE A 222 4.74 5.79 11.34
C PHE A 222 3.78 4.95 10.49
N THR A 223 4.30 4.30 9.46
CA THR A 223 3.53 3.43 8.57
C THR A 223 3.33 2.07 9.24
N LEU A 224 2.09 1.63 9.37
CA LEU A 224 1.77 0.30 9.88
C LEU A 224 1.12 -0.52 8.78
N ILE A 225 1.62 -1.73 8.55
CA ILE A 225 1.02 -2.73 7.66
C ILE A 225 0.71 -3.97 8.48
N CYS A 226 -0.52 -4.46 8.39
CA CYS A 226 -0.90 -5.72 8.99
C CYS A 226 -1.35 -6.70 7.91
N ILE A 227 -0.89 -7.93 8.02
CA ILE A 227 -1.46 -9.05 7.28
C ILE A 227 -2.57 -9.67 8.12
N ASN A 228 -3.72 -9.92 7.48
CA ASN A 228 -4.87 -10.53 8.12
C ASN A 228 -5.41 -11.69 7.28
N GLN A 229 -5.85 -12.74 7.93
CA GLN A 229 -6.46 -13.89 7.29
C GLN A 229 -7.98 -13.74 7.30
N LEU A 230 -8.62 -13.96 6.16
CA LEU A 230 -10.08 -14.01 6.07
C LEU A 230 -10.58 -15.31 6.71
N ARG A 231 -11.69 -15.21 7.44
CA ARG A 231 -12.41 -16.35 8.01
C ARG A 231 -13.82 -16.38 7.46
N GLU A 232 -14.38 -17.56 7.30
CA GLU A 232 -15.74 -17.74 6.83
C GLU A 232 -16.70 -17.80 8.01
N LYS A 233 -17.86 -17.15 7.89
CA LYS A 233 -19.01 -17.31 8.79
C LYS A 233 -19.90 -18.38 8.23
N ILE A 234 -19.99 -19.51 8.89
CA ILE A 234 -20.90 -20.58 8.55
C ILE A 234 -22.34 -20.06 8.65
N GLY A 235 -23.12 -20.18 7.56
CA GLY A 235 -24.54 -19.78 7.54
C GLY A 235 -24.81 -18.28 7.41
N ALA A 236 -23.83 -17.44 7.07
CA ALA A 236 -24.06 -16.01 6.83
C ALA A 236 -24.82 -15.77 5.51
N TYR A 237 -25.81 -14.86 5.56
CA TYR A 237 -26.44 -14.31 4.38
C TYR A 237 -25.56 -13.17 3.84
N GLY A 238 -25.12 -13.21 2.57
CA GLY A 238 -24.24 -12.23 1.95
C GLY A 238 -22.78 -12.69 1.82
N ASP A 239 -21.80 -11.79 1.97
CA ASP A 239 -20.38 -12.15 1.91
C ASP A 239 -20.03 -12.99 3.16
N PRO A 240 -19.71 -14.28 3.00
CA PRO A 240 -19.42 -15.16 4.13
C PRO A 240 -18.07 -14.83 4.78
N GLU A 241 -17.20 -14.13 4.07
CA GLU A 241 -15.84 -13.80 4.55
C GLU A 241 -15.84 -12.59 5.48
N TYR A 242 -15.14 -12.69 6.59
CA TYR A 242 -14.92 -11.57 7.49
C TYR A 242 -13.46 -11.47 7.94
N GLU A 243 -13.05 -10.25 8.27
CA GLU A 243 -11.71 -9.94 8.76
C GLU A 243 -11.70 -10.00 10.30
N PRO A 244 -10.88 -10.87 10.92
CA PRO A 244 -10.66 -10.83 12.37
C PRO A 244 -10.08 -9.47 12.80
N GLY A 245 -10.37 -9.03 14.03
CA GLY A 245 -9.84 -7.76 14.58
C GLY A 245 -10.92 -6.75 14.99
N GLY A 246 -12.18 -7.03 14.64
CA GLY A 246 -13.32 -6.24 15.08
C GLY A 246 -13.46 -4.87 14.41
N ARG A 247 -14.44 -4.08 14.90
CA ARG A 247 -14.76 -2.76 14.28
C ARG A 247 -13.64 -1.73 14.43
N ALA A 248 -12.84 -1.80 15.48
CA ALA A 248 -11.76 -0.84 15.73
C ALA A 248 -10.69 -0.88 14.64
N LEU A 249 -10.31 -2.09 14.18
CA LEU A 249 -9.43 -2.29 13.06
C LEU A 249 -9.97 -1.54 11.83
N GLY A 250 -11.23 -1.81 11.47
CA GLY A 250 -11.88 -1.20 10.32
C GLY A 250 -11.91 0.33 10.37
N PHE A 251 -12.11 0.94 11.54
CA PHE A 251 -12.14 2.41 11.70
C PHE A 251 -10.76 3.06 11.57
N THR A 252 -9.73 2.42 12.12
CA THR A 252 -8.36 2.95 12.12
C THR A 252 -7.69 2.84 10.76
N LEU A 253 -7.96 1.78 10.00
CA LEU A 253 -7.43 1.57 8.65
C LEU A 253 -7.63 2.79 7.74
N SER A 254 -6.57 3.14 7.03
CA SER A 254 -6.61 4.08 5.91
C SER A 254 -6.77 3.35 4.57
N VAL A 255 -6.07 2.23 4.40
CA VAL A 255 -6.14 1.39 3.19
C VAL A 255 -6.42 -0.05 3.58
N ASN A 256 -7.36 -0.70 2.88
CA ASN A 256 -7.64 -2.13 3.01
C ASN A 256 -7.62 -2.79 1.64
N ILE A 257 -6.67 -3.68 1.43
CA ILE A 257 -6.44 -4.42 0.20
C ILE A 257 -6.79 -5.88 0.47
N ARG A 258 -7.82 -6.37 -0.21
CA ARG A 258 -8.23 -7.77 -0.13
C ARG A 258 -7.69 -8.52 -1.34
N LEU A 259 -6.93 -9.60 -1.10
CA LEU A 259 -6.34 -10.44 -2.13
C LEU A 259 -7.09 -11.76 -2.24
N ARG A 260 -7.28 -12.24 -3.46
CA ARG A 260 -7.84 -13.57 -3.76
C ARG A 260 -7.00 -14.25 -4.83
N GLN A 261 -6.90 -15.56 -4.74
CA GLN A 261 -6.32 -16.38 -5.79
C GLN A 261 -7.26 -16.43 -7.01
N GLY A 262 -6.70 -16.18 -8.18
CA GLY A 262 -7.34 -16.38 -9.48
C GLY A 262 -6.86 -17.66 -10.14
N ASP A 263 -6.76 -17.62 -11.48
CA ASP A 263 -6.33 -18.76 -12.28
C ASP A 263 -4.83 -19.06 -12.05
N LEU A 264 -4.45 -20.34 -12.20
CA LEU A 264 -3.07 -20.75 -12.13
C LEU A 264 -2.36 -20.44 -13.45
N LEU A 265 -1.19 -19.82 -13.37
CA LEU A 265 -0.31 -19.58 -14.51
C LEU A 265 0.50 -20.83 -14.78
N LYS A 266 0.53 -21.24 -16.04
CA LYS A 266 1.28 -22.41 -16.50
C LYS A 266 2.22 -21.99 -17.61
N ASP A 267 3.41 -22.58 -17.63
CA ASP A 267 4.36 -22.47 -18.72
C ASP A 267 4.02 -23.38 -19.92
N ASP A 268 4.89 -23.37 -20.92
CA ASP A 268 4.76 -24.19 -22.14
C ASP A 268 4.80 -25.70 -21.85
N THR A 269 5.38 -26.10 -20.72
CA THR A 269 5.44 -27.50 -20.24
C THR A 269 4.20 -27.90 -19.43
N LYS A 270 3.27 -26.95 -19.21
CA LYS A 270 2.06 -27.07 -18.40
C LYS A 270 2.33 -27.16 -16.89
N GLU A 271 3.54 -26.86 -16.46
CA GLU A 271 3.86 -26.73 -15.04
C GLU A 271 3.32 -25.42 -14.48
N ILE A 272 2.93 -25.44 -13.20
CA ILE A 272 2.41 -24.26 -12.51
C ILE A 272 3.60 -23.37 -12.13
N VAL A 273 3.69 -22.21 -12.72
CA VAL A 273 4.74 -21.21 -12.48
C VAL A 273 4.28 -20.01 -11.64
N GLY A 274 2.96 -19.87 -11.46
CA GLY A 274 2.40 -18.76 -10.69
C GLY A 274 0.90 -18.78 -10.63
N GLN A 275 0.33 -17.63 -10.31
CA GLN A 275 -1.12 -17.44 -10.26
C GLN A 275 -1.51 -16.00 -10.62
N VAL A 276 -2.70 -15.85 -11.13
CA VAL A 276 -3.38 -14.55 -11.17
C VAL A 276 -3.78 -14.19 -9.74
N VAL A 277 -3.43 -13.00 -9.30
CA VAL A 277 -3.86 -12.44 -8.02
C VAL A 277 -4.92 -11.39 -8.29
N LYS A 278 -6.13 -11.62 -7.79
CA LYS A 278 -7.22 -10.64 -7.83
C LYS A 278 -7.19 -9.79 -6.57
N TYR A 279 -7.29 -8.48 -6.72
CA TYR A 279 -7.34 -7.57 -5.56
C TYR A 279 -8.60 -6.70 -5.58
N LYS A 280 -9.00 -6.28 -4.38
CA LYS A 280 -10.05 -5.30 -4.17
C LYS A 280 -9.61 -4.31 -3.10
N ILE A 281 -9.55 -3.03 -3.45
CA ILE A 281 -9.32 -1.94 -2.52
C ILE A 281 -10.67 -1.58 -1.90
N SER A 282 -10.99 -2.25 -0.78
CA SER A 282 -12.29 -2.09 -0.11
C SER A 282 -12.36 -0.81 0.73
N LYS A 283 -11.21 -0.20 1.05
CA LYS A 283 -11.08 1.08 1.73
C LYS A 283 -9.83 1.80 1.27
N ASN A 284 -9.96 3.07 0.93
CA ASN A 284 -8.86 3.99 0.71
C ASN A 284 -9.28 5.39 1.16
N LYS A 285 -8.64 5.93 2.20
CA LYS A 285 -8.88 7.28 2.70
C LYS A 285 -8.02 8.34 1.99
N THR A 286 -7.11 7.89 1.12
CA THR A 286 -6.09 8.71 0.47
C THR A 286 -6.14 8.67 -1.06
N GLY A 287 -7.23 8.16 -1.63
CA GLY A 287 -7.42 8.02 -3.06
C GLY A 287 -8.74 7.32 -3.38
N MET A 288 -8.88 6.84 -4.59
CA MET A 288 -10.08 6.16 -5.08
C MET A 288 -10.44 4.91 -4.26
N ARG A 289 -11.72 4.58 -4.20
CA ARG A 289 -12.26 3.47 -3.39
C ARG A 289 -13.01 2.48 -4.25
N MET A 290 -13.14 1.25 -3.71
CA MET A 290 -13.93 0.17 -4.33
C MET A 290 -13.39 -0.29 -5.69
N ILE A 291 -12.11 -0.04 -5.95
CA ILE A 291 -11.43 -0.51 -7.16
C ILE A 291 -11.10 -1.98 -7.00
N SER A 292 -11.18 -2.70 -8.09
CA SER A 292 -10.78 -4.10 -8.20
C SER A 292 -9.94 -4.28 -9.44
N GLY A 293 -8.89 -5.07 -9.33
CA GLY A 293 -8.01 -5.39 -10.44
C GLY A 293 -7.39 -6.77 -10.25
N GLU A 294 -6.51 -7.11 -11.16
CA GLU A 294 -5.76 -8.36 -11.11
C GLU A 294 -4.37 -8.21 -11.73
N PHE A 295 -3.46 -9.07 -11.34
CA PHE A 295 -2.11 -9.13 -11.90
C PHE A 295 -1.56 -10.56 -11.85
N ASP A 296 -0.64 -10.86 -12.76
CA ASP A 296 0.08 -12.14 -12.76
C ASP A 296 1.23 -12.08 -11.74
N CYS A 297 1.32 -13.09 -10.87
CA CYS A 297 2.39 -13.25 -9.91
C CYS A 297 3.08 -14.60 -10.14
N TYR A 298 4.39 -14.56 -10.41
CA TYR A 298 5.20 -15.75 -10.66
C TYR A 298 5.85 -16.21 -9.36
N LEU A 299 5.53 -17.41 -8.93
CA LEU A 299 5.96 -17.99 -7.65
C LEU A 299 7.13 -18.98 -7.81
N ASN A 300 7.34 -19.48 -9.03
CA ASN A 300 8.39 -20.39 -9.39
C ASN A 300 9.23 -19.83 -10.54
N GLU A 301 10.38 -20.46 -10.80
CA GLU A 301 11.15 -20.18 -12.02
C GLU A 301 10.28 -20.39 -13.26
N ASN A 302 10.45 -19.54 -14.26
CA ASN A 302 9.63 -19.54 -15.45
C ASN A 302 10.42 -19.12 -16.70
N THR A 303 9.88 -19.47 -17.86
CA THR A 303 10.46 -19.12 -19.18
C THR A 303 10.10 -17.70 -19.63
N VAL A 304 9.22 -17.03 -18.92
CA VAL A 304 8.72 -15.69 -19.28
C VAL A 304 9.72 -14.58 -18.92
N GLY A 305 10.71 -14.89 -18.06
CA GLY A 305 11.74 -13.95 -17.62
C GLY A 305 11.29 -12.99 -16.51
N VAL A 306 10.20 -13.30 -15.81
CA VAL A 306 9.80 -12.59 -14.59
C VAL A 306 10.48 -13.25 -13.39
N PRO A 307 11.16 -12.50 -12.51
CA PRO A 307 11.78 -13.11 -11.33
C PRO A 307 10.78 -13.79 -10.42
N GLN A 308 11.23 -14.81 -9.70
CA GLN A 308 10.41 -15.53 -8.71
C GLN A 308 9.86 -14.55 -7.66
N PHE A 309 8.61 -14.77 -7.24
CA PHE A 309 7.84 -13.93 -6.33
C PHE A 309 7.50 -12.53 -6.84
N HIS A 310 7.74 -12.23 -8.12
CA HIS A 310 7.43 -10.93 -8.72
C HIS A 310 6.18 -10.95 -9.59
N SER A 311 5.60 -9.77 -9.76
CA SER A 311 4.50 -9.54 -10.70
C SER A 311 5.02 -9.21 -12.09
N ASP A 312 4.27 -9.61 -13.14
CA ASP A 312 4.56 -9.17 -14.50
C ASP A 312 4.12 -7.70 -14.69
N ASN A 313 5.00 -6.80 -14.26
CA ASN A 313 4.75 -5.36 -14.34
C ASN A 313 4.70 -4.84 -15.78
N VAL A 314 5.35 -5.52 -16.73
CA VAL A 314 5.28 -5.14 -18.15
C VAL A 314 3.89 -5.42 -18.71
N LYS A 315 3.36 -6.61 -18.44
CA LYS A 315 1.98 -6.95 -18.84
C LYS A 315 0.97 -6.04 -18.13
N SER A 316 1.16 -5.81 -16.84
CA SER A 316 0.29 -4.94 -16.03
C SER A 316 0.22 -3.52 -16.59
N ILE A 317 1.35 -2.88 -16.88
CA ILE A 317 1.37 -1.49 -17.37
C ILE A 317 0.76 -1.37 -18.79
N ILE A 318 0.89 -2.40 -19.63
CA ILE A 318 0.23 -2.45 -20.94
C ILE A 318 -1.30 -2.48 -20.77
N ILE A 319 -1.79 -3.29 -19.83
CA ILE A 319 -3.23 -3.39 -19.56
C ILE A 319 -3.74 -2.03 -19.09
N GLU A 320 -3.05 -1.38 -18.17
CA GLU A 320 -3.42 -0.03 -17.72
C GLU A 320 -3.33 1.01 -18.85
N GLY A 321 -2.31 0.93 -19.68
CA GLY A 321 -2.20 1.78 -20.87
C GLY A 321 -3.36 1.60 -21.85
N VAL A 322 -3.94 0.41 -21.92
CA VAL A 322 -5.16 0.16 -22.71
C VAL A 322 -6.41 0.70 -22.00
N ASN A 323 -6.53 0.50 -20.68
CA ASN A 323 -7.67 0.96 -19.89
C ASN A 323 -7.82 2.49 -19.94
N TYR A 324 -6.70 3.21 -19.98
CA TYR A 324 -6.65 4.68 -20.07
C TYR A 324 -6.42 5.21 -21.50
N ASP A 325 -6.72 4.41 -22.54
CA ASP A 325 -6.65 4.78 -23.96
C ASP A 325 -5.28 5.28 -24.48
N PHE A 326 -4.21 5.13 -23.69
CA PHE A 326 -2.86 5.46 -24.14
C PHE A 326 -2.34 4.42 -25.14
N ILE A 327 -2.62 3.14 -24.89
CA ILE A 327 -2.38 2.05 -25.83
C ILE A 327 -3.71 1.73 -26.51
N GLN A 328 -3.83 2.01 -27.80
CA GLN A 328 -5.06 1.73 -28.52
C GLN A 328 -5.12 0.27 -28.96
N LYS A 329 -6.25 -0.39 -28.69
CA LYS A 329 -6.52 -1.77 -29.09
C LYS A 329 -7.60 -1.82 -30.18
N GLY A 330 -7.32 -2.53 -31.27
CA GLY A 330 -8.25 -2.76 -32.37
C GLY A 330 -8.25 -4.23 -32.79
N GLY A 331 -9.21 -5.01 -32.30
CA GLY A 331 -9.22 -6.46 -32.50
C GLY A 331 -7.98 -7.12 -31.89
N ALA A 332 -7.18 -7.82 -32.68
CA ALA A 332 -5.93 -8.47 -32.25
C ALA A 332 -4.72 -7.53 -32.26
N TRP A 333 -4.91 -6.26 -32.56
CA TRP A 333 -3.82 -5.31 -32.75
C TRP A 333 -3.72 -4.30 -31.60
N TYR A 334 -2.49 -4.01 -31.21
CA TYR A 334 -2.13 -2.99 -30.21
C TYR A 334 -1.29 -1.91 -30.89
N TYR A 335 -1.53 -0.66 -30.52
CA TYR A 335 -0.87 0.50 -31.14
C TYR A 335 -0.28 1.41 -30.06
N LEU A 336 1.01 1.72 -30.17
CA LEU A 336 1.64 2.82 -29.46
C LEU A 336 1.68 4.03 -30.40
N ASN A 337 1.41 5.23 -29.91
CA ASN A 337 1.39 6.48 -30.66
C ASN A 337 0.53 6.43 -31.94
N LYS A 338 -0.63 5.77 -31.91
CA LYS A 338 -1.51 5.62 -33.08
C LYS A 338 -1.84 6.95 -33.72
N GLY A 339 -1.76 7.00 -35.05
CA GLY A 339 -2.07 8.18 -35.85
C GLY A 339 -0.94 9.22 -35.89
N THR A 340 0.23 8.93 -35.35
CA THR A 340 1.41 9.78 -35.42
C THR A 340 2.45 9.21 -36.43
N LYS A 341 3.53 9.95 -36.67
CA LYS A 341 4.65 9.47 -37.48
C LYS A 341 5.44 8.32 -36.84
N ASP A 342 5.32 8.21 -35.51
CA ASP A 342 6.04 7.23 -34.67
C ASP A 342 5.09 6.11 -34.21
N GLU A 343 4.07 5.81 -35.02
CA GLU A 343 3.14 4.72 -34.76
C GLU A 343 3.86 3.37 -34.79
N LEU A 344 3.70 2.61 -33.69
CA LEU A 344 4.14 1.22 -33.60
C LEU A 344 2.93 0.31 -33.48
N LYS A 345 2.95 -0.81 -34.21
CA LYS A 345 1.82 -1.74 -34.31
C LYS A 345 2.24 -3.16 -34.03
N PHE A 346 1.52 -3.83 -33.11
CA PHE A 346 1.83 -5.18 -32.66
C PHE A 346 0.60 -6.09 -32.80
N GLN A 347 0.80 -7.28 -33.35
CA GLN A 347 -0.24 -8.30 -33.45
C GLN A 347 -0.18 -9.22 -32.23
N GLY A 348 -1.14 -9.10 -31.32
CA GLY A 348 -1.19 -9.83 -30.04
C GLY A 348 -0.49 -9.07 -28.92
N LEU A 349 -0.91 -9.40 -27.69
CA LEU A 349 -0.36 -8.83 -26.45
C LEU A 349 1.11 -9.24 -26.27
N ASP A 350 1.43 -10.50 -26.55
CA ASP A 350 2.76 -11.07 -26.28
C ASP A 350 3.87 -10.33 -27.04
N LYS A 351 3.64 -9.96 -28.31
CA LYS A 351 4.62 -9.18 -29.09
C LYS A 351 4.82 -7.76 -28.53
N LEU A 352 3.78 -7.15 -28.01
CA LEU A 352 3.90 -5.84 -27.36
C LEU A 352 4.65 -5.97 -26.02
N VAL A 353 4.37 -7.03 -25.25
CA VAL A 353 5.10 -7.33 -24.00
C VAL A 353 6.59 -7.52 -24.28
N GLU A 354 6.94 -8.35 -25.28
CA GLU A 354 8.32 -8.59 -25.70
C GLU A 354 9.02 -7.27 -26.10
N TYR A 355 8.38 -6.47 -26.93
CA TYR A 355 8.92 -5.18 -27.35
C TYR A 355 9.16 -4.23 -26.18
N ILE A 356 8.22 -4.14 -25.21
CA ILE A 356 8.39 -3.26 -24.05
C ILE A 356 9.47 -3.79 -23.09
N ARG A 357 9.64 -5.11 -22.98
CA ARG A 357 10.75 -5.70 -22.22
C ARG A 357 12.11 -5.33 -22.80
N GLU A 358 12.23 -5.30 -24.12
CA GLU A 358 13.45 -4.85 -24.83
C GLU A 358 13.61 -3.32 -24.78
N ASN A 359 12.54 -2.57 -24.57
CA ASN A 359 12.51 -1.12 -24.55
C ASN A 359 11.87 -0.57 -23.26
N PRO A 360 12.50 -0.76 -22.09
CA PRO A 360 11.89 -0.51 -20.77
C PRO A 360 11.50 0.94 -20.49
N HIS A 361 12.03 1.91 -21.24
CA HIS A 361 11.63 3.32 -21.15
C HIS A 361 10.13 3.54 -21.40
N TRP A 362 9.46 2.63 -22.13
CA TRP A 362 8.02 2.70 -22.34
C TRP A 362 7.22 2.49 -21.06
N ILE A 363 7.76 1.75 -20.08
CA ILE A 363 7.11 1.53 -18.79
C ILE A 363 6.87 2.87 -18.10
N ASP A 364 7.90 3.71 -18.03
CA ASP A 364 7.83 5.03 -17.39
C ASP A 364 6.90 5.97 -18.16
N ILE A 365 6.98 5.98 -19.48
CA ILE A 365 6.11 6.80 -20.36
C ILE A 365 4.64 6.43 -20.14
N ILE A 366 4.31 5.13 -20.17
CA ILE A 366 2.93 4.67 -20.00
C ILE A 366 2.45 5.00 -18.58
N LYS A 367 3.27 4.73 -17.55
CA LYS A 367 2.96 5.02 -16.17
C LYS A 367 2.65 6.50 -15.93
N GLU A 368 3.49 7.39 -16.45
CA GLU A 368 3.29 8.84 -16.35
C GLU A 368 1.96 9.27 -16.99
N LYS A 369 1.68 8.78 -18.21
CA LYS A 369 0.44 9.10 -18.92
C LYS A 369 -0.82 8.60 -18.20
N VAL A 370 -0.78 7.38 -17.67
CA VAL A 370 -1.88 6.81 -16.88
C VAL A 370 -2.09 7.63 -15.61
N MET A 371 -1.04 8.00 -14.89
CA MET A 371 -1.15 8.82 -13.68
C MET A 371 -1.70 10.22 -13.96
N ILE A 372 -1.34 10.83 -15.09
CA ILE A 372 -1.92 12.11 -15.52
C ILE A 372 -3.42 11.97 -15.81
N ALA A 373 -3.83 10.88 -16.47
CA ALA A 373 -5.25 10.63 -16.77
C ALA A 373 -6.07 10.48 -15.48
N ILE A 374 -5.61 9.69 -14.51
CA ILE A 374 -6.25 9.51 -13.21
C ILE A 374 -6.42 10.84 -12.48
N ASN A 375 -5.36 11.63 -12.39
CA ASN A 375 -5.40 12.92 -11.68
C ASN A 375 -6.31 13.95 -12.38
N SER A 376 -6.52 13.83 -13.70
CA SER A 376 -7.43 14.71 -14.45
C SER A 376 -8.90 14.32 -14.29
N GLU A 377 -9.21 13.04 -14.15
CA GLU A 377 -10.57 12.55 -13.86
C GLU A 377 -11.03 12.95 -12.45
N ASP A 378 -10.17 12.84 -11.44
CA ASP A 378 -10.47 13.29 -10.07
C ASP A 378 -10.82 14.79 -9.99
N VAL A 379 -10.28 15.62 -10.88
CA VAL A 379 -10.60 17.07 -10.94
C VAL A 379 -11.98 17.32 -11.54
N ILE A 380 -12.44 16.48 -12.48
CA ILE A 380 -13.74 16.63 -13.14
C ILE A 380 -14.88 16.19 -12.20
N GLU A 381 -14.75 15.07 -11.50
CA GLU A 381 -15.77 14.60 -10.56
C GLU A 381 -15.95 15.53 -9.35
N ASN A 382 -14.89 16.17 -8.86
CA ASN A 382 -14.96 17.15 -7.78
C ASN A 382 -15.42 18.54 -8.23
N GLY A 383 -15.52 18.80 -9.53
CA GLY A 383 -15.96 20.09 -10.12
C GLY A 383 -17.44 20.17 -10.44
N GLU A 384 -18.16 19.05 -10.50
CA GLU A 384 -19.60 19.02 -10.83
C GLU A 384 -20.53 18.98 -9.60
N GLU A 385 -20.01 18.89 -8.38
CA GLU A 385 -20.78 18.92 -7.12
C GLU A 385 -20.82 20.30 -6.41
N ASN A 386 -20.55 21.41 -7.11
CA ASN A 386 -20.72 22.78 -6.55
C ASN A 386 -21.73 23.62 -7.32
#